data_21a25dd08864b08950631e8f2ab5507b
#
_entry.id   21a25dd08864b08950631e8f2ab5507b
#
_cell.length_a   1.000
_cell.length_b   1.000
_cell.length_c   1.000
_cell.angle_alpha   90.00
_cell.angle_beta   90.00
_cell.angle_gamma   90.00
#
_symmetry.space_group_name_H-M   'P 1'
#
loop_
_entity.id
_entity.type
_entity.pdbx_description
1 polymer ?
#
loop_
_entity_poly.entity_id
_entity_poly.type
_entity_poly.pdbx_seq_one_letter_code
_entity_poly.pdbx_strand_id
1 'polypeptide(L)'
;MFKKISLIIFLALALAAFLILRPYIFKKEAPPRIEDRLPEADFLGRAYLLDVAKETSGMLYYHKIPSRDFFAQEFILAQSKMYGLNLQQPVYFFANEGGDWGALVQVSDSSKIRQGIERIRKLVDIKDSVMQGGTVYFYPKEDSYLYYDRGFLLVYKGKDFGKVYNRVIYCKNGDVSPAWRSFLRMKQFKDEKLVIYSNWSKLKENGIETALFAHDSDSVSFSLMTYLKNKQNLNVSLKKSGKSLLSGDYTNKM
;
A
#
# COMPACT_ATOMS: atom_id res chain seq x y z
N MET A 1 -27.13 -61.15 2.41
CA MET A 1 -25.74 -60.71 2.47
C MET A 1 -25.45 -59.63 1.43
N PHE A 2 -25.84 -59.75 0.17
CA PHE A 2 -25.64 -58.77 -0.92
C PHE A 2 -26.12 -57.34 -0.63
N LYS A 3 -27.29 -57.13 0.00
CA LYS A 3 -27.81 -55.77 0.32
C LYS A 3 -26.91 -54.99 1.26
N LYS A 4 -26.24 -55.63 2.23
CA LYS A 4 -25.27 -54.95 3.13
C LYS A 4 -24.00 -54.55 2.46
N ILE A 5 -23.51 -55.40 1.54
CA ILE A 5 -22.29 -55.11 0.78
C ILE A 5 -22.49 -53.92 -0.22
N SER A 6 -23.68 -53.93 -0.89
CA SER A 6 -24.06 -52.84 -1.79
C SER A 6 -24.17 -51.49 -1.04
N LEU A 7 -24.70 -51.48 0.19
CA LEU A 7 -24.79 -50.26 0.99
C LEU A 7 -23.40 -49.74 1.39
N ILE A 8 -22.48 -50.63 1.76
CA ILE A 8 -21.11 -50.24 2.14
C ILE A 8 -20.37 -49.65 0.93
N ILE A 9 -20.50 -50.27 -0.27
CA ILE A 9 -19.88 -49.77 -1.50
C ILE A 9 -20.47 -48.39 -1.85
N PHE A 10 -21.79 -48.20 -1.74
CA PHE A 10 -22.44 -46.91 -1.99
C PHE A 10 -21.94 -45.82 -1.04
N LEU A 11 -21.83 -46.14 0.26
CA LEU A 11 -21.31 -45.19 1.26
C LEU A 11 -19.84 -44.79 1.00
N ALA A 12 -19.03 -45.78 0.62
CA ALA A 12 -17.60 -45.53 0.27
C ALA A 12 -17.46 -44.66 -0.99
N LEU A 13 -18.30 -44.89 -2.01
CA LEU A 13 -18.34 -44.05 -3.22
C LEU A 13 -18.82 -42.63 -2.93
N ALA A 14 -19.88 -42.49 -2.07
CA ALA A 14 -20.39 -41.19 -1.65
C ALA A 14 -19.35 -40.42 -0.83
N LEU A 15 -18.60 -41.09 0.05
CA LEU A 15 -17.51 -40.48 0.81
C LEU A 15 -16.36 -40.05 -0.10
N ALA A 16 -15.96 -40.91 -1.05
CA ALA A 16 -14.94 -40.60 -2.03
C ALA A 16 -15.34 -39.38 -2.91
N ALA A 17 -16.57 -39.37 -3.41
CA ALA A 17 -17.14 -38.25 -4.15
C ALA A 17 -17.15 -36.96 -3.32
N PHE A 18 -17.56 -37.04 -2.04
CA PHE A 18 -17.53 -35.88 -1.12
C PHE A 18 -16.11 -35.36 -0.91
N LEU A 19 -15.12 -36.23 -0.70
CA LEU A 19 -13.72 -35.84 -0.53
C LEU A 19 -13.14 -35.19 -1.79
N ILE A 20 -13.50 -35.67 -2.98
CA ILE A 20 -13.09 -35.10 -4.26
C ILE A 20 -13.79 -33.76 -4.52
N LEU A 21 -15.07 -33.63 -4.19
CA LEU A 21 -15.85 -32.43 -4.42
C LEU A 21 -15.65 -31.38 -3.32
N ARG A 22 -15.19 -31.75 -2.14
CA ARG A 22 -14.95 -30.85 -1.00
C ARG A 22 -14.15 -29.60 -1.34
N PRO A 23 -13.01 -29.64 -2.06
CA PRO A 23 -12.25 -28.45 -2.43
C PRO A 23 -12.98 -27.55 -3.45
N TYR A 24 -13.94 -28.10 -4.20
CA TYR A 24 -14.75 -27.34 -5.16
C TYR A 24 -15.97 -26.70 -4.49
N ILE A 25 -16.59 -27.40 -3.52
CA ILE A 25 -17.79 -26.93 -2.78
C ILE A 25 -17.37 -25.93 -1.69
N PHE A 26 -16.28 -26.20 -0.99
CA PHE A 26 -15.74 -25.34 0.07
C PHE A 26 -14.49 -24.61 -0.40
N LYS A 27 -14.58 -23.92 -1.54
CA LYS A 27 -13.52 -22.98 -1.93
C LYS A 27 -13.38 -21.95 -0.82
N LYS A 28 -12.37 -22.08 0.03
CA LYS A 28 -11.97 -20.97 0.88
C LYS A 28 -11.55 -19.84 -0.05
N GLU A 29 -12.29 -18.74 -0.03
CA GLU A 29 -11.85 -17.53 -0.68
C GLU A 29 -10.43 -17.22 -0.20
N ALA A 30 -9.53 -16.96 -1.12
CA ALA A 30 -8.19 -16.56 -0.74
C ALA A 30 -8.30 -15.26 0.10
N PRO A 31 -7.52 -15.13 1.18
CA PRO A 31 -7.56 -13.92 1.98
C PRO A 31 -7.23 -12.71 1.09
N PRO A 32 -7.84 -11.55 1.35
CA PRO A 32 -7.58 -10.35 0.59
C PRO A 32 -6.11 -9.95 0.72
N ARG A 33 -5.51 -9.56 -0.39
CA ARG A 33 -4.15 -9.02 -0.42
C ARG A 33 -4.14 -7.63 0.22
N ILE A 34 -2.96 -7.12 0.60
CA ILE A 34 -2.86 -5.78 1.19
C ILE A 34 -3.40 -4.71 0.23
N GLU A 35 -3.14 -4.84 -1.06
CA GLU A 35 -3.64 -3.90 -2.08
C GLU A 35 -5.17 -3.87 -2.19
N ASP A 36 -5.85 -5.01 -1.90
CA ASP A 36 -7.31 -5.08 -1.92
C ASP A 36 -7.93 -4.29 -0.75
N ARG A 37 -7.15 -3.99 0.28
CA ARG A 37 -7.56 -3.25 1.49
C ARG A 37 -7.55 -1.74 1.33
N LEU A 38 -6.94 -1.23 0.25
CA LEU A 38 -6.88 0.21 0.01
C LEU A 38 -8.29 0.83 -0.04
N PRO A 39 -8.53 1.92 0.69
CA PRO A 39 -9.77 2.68 0.58
C PRO A 39 -9.81 3.44 -0.75
N GLU A 40 -10.99 3.94 -1.10
CA GLU A 40 -11.10 4.96 -2.13
C GLU A 40 -10.46 6.24 -1.61
N ALA A 41 -9.59 6.86 -2.41
CA ALA A 41 -8.85 8.06 -2.06
C ALA A 41 -8.45 8.85 -3.32
N ASP A 42 -8.15 10.13 -3.15
CA ASP A 42 -7.71 10.99 -4.25
C ASP A 42 -6.32 10.63 -4.75
N PHE A 43 -5.50 10.08 -3.85
CA PHE A 43 -4.17 9.58 -4.14
C PHE A 43 -4.04 8.15 -3.62
N LEU A 44 -3.54 7.26 -4.46
CA LEU A 44 -3.20 5.89 -4.11
C LEU A 44 -1.77 5.61 -4.57
N GLY A 45 -0.98 4.96 -3.75
CA GLY A 45 0.41 4.69 -4.09
C GLY A 45 0.91 3.33 -3.63
N ARG A 46 1.97 2.90 -4.29
CA ARG A 46 2.77 1.72 -3.96
C ARG A 46 4.24 2.08 -4.01
N ALA A 47 4.99 1.71 -2.98
CA ALA A 47 6.42 1.94 -2.93
C ALA A 47 7.17 0.70 -2.43
N TYR A 48 8.21 0.30 -3.14
CA TYR A 48 9.23 -0.63 -2.66
C TYR A 48 10.30 0.18 -1.94
N LEU A 49 10.06 0.45 -0.64
CA LEU A 49 10.85 1.42 0.13
C LEU A 49 12.34 1.12 0.16
N LEU A 50 12.73 -0.17 0.20
CA LEU A 50 14.15 -0.54 0.22
C LEU A 50 14.84 -0.23 -1.11
N ASP A 51 14.14 -0.41 -2.24
CA ASP A 51 14.69 -0.12 -3.56
C ASP A 51 14.78 1.39 -3.79
N VAL A 52 13.73 2.13 -3.41
CA VAL A 52 13.73 3.60 -3.44
C VAL A 52 14.85 4.16 -2.56
N ALA A 53 15.02 3.62 -1.33
CA ALA A 53 16.08 4.04 -0.43
C ALA A 53 17.47 3.77 -1.00
N LYS A 54 17.68 2.61 -1.63
CA LYS A 54 18.94 2.23 -2.27
C LYS A 54 19.34 3.23 -3.35
N GLU A 55 18.41 3.58 -4.23
CA GLU A 55 18.65 4.54 -5.31
C GLU A 55 18.85 5.95 -4.76
N THR A 56 17.98 6.39 -3.86
CA THR A 56 18.08 7.70 -3.23
C THR A 56 19.37 7.85 -2.43
N SER A 57 19.83 6.82 -1.72
CA SER A 57 21.08 6.88 -0.96
C SER A 57 22.28 7.12 -1.86
N GLY A 58 22.33 6.48 -3.03
CA GLY A 58 23.39 6.74 -4.03
C GLY A 58 23.48 8.21 -4.41
N MET A 59 22.33 8.84 -4.72
CA MET A 59 22.23 10.26 -5.01
C MET A 59 22.65 11.14 -3.82
N LEU A 60 22.20 10.81 -2.60
CA LEU A 60 22.53 11.56 -1.39
C LEU A 60 24.04 11.51 -1.08
N TYR A 61 24.68 10.36 -1.28
CA TYR A 61 26.13 10.24 -1.17
C TYR A 61 26.87 11.08 -2.22
N TYR A 62 26.42 11.03 -3.47
CA TYR A 62 27.01 11.83 -4.56
C TYR A 62 26.95 13.34 -4.26
N HIS A 63 25.82 13.82 -3.79
CA HIS A 63 25.61 15.23 -3.45
C HIS A 63 26.07 15.60 -2.04
N LYS A 64 26.68 14.68 -1.27
CA LYS A 64 27.20 14.89 0.10
C LYS A 64 26.13 15.47 1.05
N ILE A 65 24.88 15.07 0.89
CA ILE A 65 23.77 15.56 1.72
C ILE A 65 23.91 15.03 3.15
N PRO A 66 23.75 15.88 4.18
CA PRO A 66 23.70 15.44 5.57
C PRO A 66 22.58 14.42 5.81
N SER A 67 22.75 13.56 6.82
CA SER A 67 21.77 12.52 7.18
C SER A 67 21.56 11.41 6.15
N ARG A 68 22.43 11.28 5.15
CA ARG A 68 22.40 10.22 4.14
C ARG A 68 22.35 8.80 4.73
N ASP A 69 22.97 8.61 5.89
CA ASP A 69 23.05 7.29 6.54
C ASP A 69 21.68 6.79 7.03
N PHE A 70 20.72 7.68 7.32
CA PHE A 70 19.35 7.31 7.66
C PHE A 70 18.58 6.71 6.49
N PHE A 71 19.03 6.96 5.27
CA PHE A 71 18.46 6.40 4.05
C PHE A 71 19.21 5.17 3.55
N ALA A 72 20.24 4.73 4.28
CA ALA A 72 20.93 3.49 3.94
C ALA A 72 19.97 2.31 4.00
N GLN A 73 19.93 1.51 2.95
CA GLN A 73 19.02 0.37 2.82
C GLN A 73 19.14 -0.58 4.01
N GLU A 74 20.37 -0.82 4.47
CA GLU A 74 20.68 -1.69 5.61
C GLU A 74 20.07 -1.15 6.90
N PHE A 75 20.15 0.16 7.13
CA PHE A 75 19.57 0.80 8.31
C PHE A 75 18.04 0.66 8.29
N ILE A 76 17.38 0.99 7.19
CA ILE A 76 15.92 0.87 7.04
C ILE A 76 15.48 -0.58 7.22
N LEU A 77 16.22 -1.54 6.65
CA LEU A 77 15.92 -2.97 6.80
C LEU A 77 16.09 -3.43 8.25
N ALA A 78 17.16 -3.01 8.92
CA ALA A 78 17.38 -3.35 10.32
C ALA A 78 16.26 -2.80 11.22
N GLN A 79 15.87 -1.54 11.05
CA GLN A 79 14.76 -0.93 11.77
C GLN A 79 13.45 -1.67 11.50
N SER A 80 13.14 -2.00 10.25
CA SER A 80 11.90 -2.71 9.91
C SER A 80 11.81 -4.07 10.62
N LYS A 81 12.90 -4.84 10.64
CA LYS A 81 12.96 -6.14 11.32
C LYS A 81 12.83 -6.00 12.84
N MET A 82 13.37 -4.93 13.41
CA MET A 82 13.27 -4.63 14.84
C MET A 82 11.81 -4.36 15.25
N TYR A 83 11.04 -3.69 14.38
CA TYR A 83 9.62 -3.41 14.61
C TYR A 83 8.67 -4.45 14.03
N GLY A 84 9.16 -5.55 13.48
CA GLY A 84 8.33 -6.64 12.95
C GLY A 84 7.62 -6.32 11.63
N LEU A 85 8.17 -5.39 10.84
CA LEU A 85 7.67 -5.01 9.53
C LEU A 85 8.42 -5.75 8.41
N ASN A 86 7.74 -6.01 7.30
CA ASN A 86 8.34 -6.60 6.10
C ASN A 86 8.42 -5.55 4.98
N LEU A 87 9.46 -4.73 4.99
CA LEU A 87 9.71 -3.74 3.93
C LEU A 87 10.34 -4.31 2.65
N GLN A 88 10.58 -5.62 2.56
CA GLN A 88 10.89 -6.29 1.29
C GLN A 88 9.64 -6.39 0.39
N GLN A 89 8.46 -6.26 0.99
CA GLN A 89 7.20 -6.14 0.27
C GLN A 89 6.84 -4.67 0.10
N PRO A 90 6.01 -4.33 -0.92
CA PRO A 90 5.62 -2.96 -1.13
C PRO A 90 4.79 -2.41 0.04
N VAL A 91 5.00 -1.15 0.34
CA VAL A 91 4.12 -0.34 1.17
C VAL A 91 3.08 0.31 0.26
N TYR A 92 1.83 0.23 0.67
CA TYR A 92 0.72 0.91 0.00
C TYR A 92 0.32 2.12 0.82
N PHE A 93 0.04 3.23 0.16
CA PHE A 93 -0.38 4.45 0.82
C PHE A 93 -1.53 5.11 0.08
N PHE A 94 -2.26 5.94 0.80
CA PHE A 94 -3.40 6.68 0.26
C PHE A 94 -3.52 8.03 0.97
N ALA A 95 -4.07 9.00 0.28
CA ALA A 95 -4.33 10.31 0.83
C ALA A 95 -5.55 10.95 0.16
N ASN A 96 -6.22 11.86 0.89
CA ASN A 96 -7.33 12.64 0.41
C ASN A 96 -7.00 14.14 0.41
N GLU A 97 -7.72 14.90 -0.39
CA GLU A 97 -7.59 16.35 -0.49
C GLU A 97 -7.73 17.06 0.86
N GLY A 98 -8.54 16.50 1.77
CA GLY A 98 -8.73 17.01 3.13
C GLY A 98 -7.51 16.92 4.06
N GLY A 99 -6.40 16.34 3.59
CA GLY A 99 -5.18 16.15 4.37
C GLY A 99 -5.13 14.84 5.14
N ASP A 100 -6.16 14.01 5.06
CA ASP A 100 -6.17 12.67 5.61
C ASP A 100 -5.26 11.77 4.78
N TRP A 101 -4.46 10.94 5.43
CA TRP A 101 -3.60 9.98 4.76
C TRP A 101 -3.42 8.70 5.58
N GLY A 102 -3.02 7.64 4.91
CA GLY A 102 -2.70 6.38 5.58
C GLY A 102 -1.74 5.52 4.78
N ALA A 103 -1.23 4.50 5.46
CA ALA A 103 -0.35 3.51 4.87
C ALA A 103 -0.68 2.10 5.37
N LEU A 104 -0.50 1.14 4.49
CA LEU A 104 -0.61 -0.29 4.75
C LEU A 104 0.75 -0.94 4.53
N VAL A 105 1.27 -1.57 5.57
CA VAL A 105 2.60 -2.21 5.57
C VAL A 105 2.43 -3.68 5.93
N GLN A 106 3.15 -4.57 5.27
CA GLN A 106 3.13 -5.99 5.61
C GLN A 106 3.82 -6.24 6.95
N VAL A 107 3.18 -7.04 7.80
CA VAL A 107 3.70 -7.47 9.10
C VAL A 107 4.44 -8.79 8.95
N SER A 108 5.66 -8.88 9.48
CA SER A 108 6.44 -10.10 9.62
C SER A 108 6.33 -10.72 11.02
N ASP A 109 6.16 -9.87 12.04
CA ASP A 109 6.08 -10.30 13.44
C ASP A 109 5.25 -9.33 14.28
N SER A 110 4.00 -9.67 14.54
CA SER A 110 3.07 -8.84 15.31
C SER A 110 3.45 -8.67 16.77
N SER A 111 4.26 -9.59 17.33
CA SER A 111 4.73 -9.48 18.72
C SER A 111 5.73 -8.32 18.89
N LYS A 112 6.57 -8.10 17.88
CA LYS A 112 7.51 -6.98 17.85
C LYS A 112 6.80 -5.63 17.68
N ILE A 113 5.73 -5.59 16.89
CA ILE A 113 4.89 -4.38 16.77
C ILE A 113 4.32 -4.02 18.15
N ARG A 114 3.74 -5.00 18.86
CA ARG A 114 3.23 -4.78 20.21
C ARG A 114 4.30 -4.22 21.14
N GLN A 115 5.50 -4.84 21.17
CA GLN A 115 6.62 -4.34 21.98
C GLN A 115 7.03 -2.92 21.59
N GLY A 116 7.03 -2.60 20.29
CA GLY A 116 7.28 -1.25 19.78
C GLY A 116 6.27 -0.23 20.30
N ILE A 117 4.98 -0.55 20.22
CA ILE A 117 3.90 0.30 20.72
C ILE A 117 4.05 0.53 22.22
N GLU A 118 4.31 -0.53 23.01
CA GLU A 118 4.51 -0.41 24.46
C GLU A 118 5.72 0.47 24.84
N ARG A 119 6.77 0.48 24.02
CA ARG A 119 7.89 1.41 24.19
C ARG A 119 7.48 2.85 23.91
N ILE A 120 6.73 3.06 22.83
CA ILE A 120 6.26 4.40 22.44
C ILE A 120 5.27 4.95 23.46
N ARG A 121 4.38 4.12 24.02
CA ARG A 121 3.44 4.50 25.10
C ARG A 121 4.13 5.10 26.33
N LYS A 122 5.38 4.73 26.59
CA LYS A 122 6.16 5.33 27.70
C LYS A 122 6.61 6.75 27.42
N LEU A 123 6.61 7.16 26.16
CA LEU A 123 7.09 8.47 25.70
C LEU A 123 5.97 9.41 25.28
N VAL A 124 4.85 8.84 24.83
CA VAL A 124 3.69 9.57 24.23
C VAL A 124 2.39 9.00 24.79
N ASP A 125 1.40 9.89 24.97
CA ASP A 125 0.06 9.53 25.44
C ASP A 125 -0.72 8.83 24.29
N ILE A 126 -0.56 7.53 24.19
CA ILE A 126 -1.31 6.68 23.25
C ILE A 126 -2.46 6.02 24.01
N LYS A 127 -3.67 6.23 23.53
CA LYS A 127 -4.88 5.55 23.99
C LYS A 127 -5.14 4.31 23.16
N ASP A 128 -5.80 3.32 23.73
CA ASP A 128 -6.25 2.14 23.01
C ASP A 128 -7.76 1.97 23.15
N SER A 129 -8.35 1.39 22.11
CA SER A 129 -9.77 1.07 22.05
C SER A 129 -9.95 -0.28 21.36
N VAL A 130 -10.86 -1.08 21.86
CA VAL A 130 -11.21 -2.35 21.22
C VAL A 130 -12.29 -2.09 20.18
N MET A 131 -11.99 -2.41 18.93
CA MET A 131 -12.96 -2.40 17.82
C MET A 131 -13.18 -3.82 17.31
N GLN A 132 -14.23 -4.01 16.49
CA GLN A 132 -14.41 -5.29 15.80
C GLN A 132 -13.16 -5.57 14.95
N GLY A 133 -12.46 -6.68 15.23
CA GLY A 133 -11.24 -7.07 14.53
C GLY A 133 -9.95 -6.87 15.33
N GLY A 134 -9.96 -6.14 16.45
CA GLY A 134 -8.78 -6.01 17.31
C GLY A 134 -8.63 -4.68 18.03
N THR A 135 -7.44 -4.45 18.56
CA THR A 135 -7.11 -3.22 19.29
C THR A 135 -6.60 -2.15 18.33
N VAL A 136 -7.20 -0.98 18.43
CA VAL A 136 -6.78 0.24 17.73
C VAL A 136 -6.08 1.14 18.73
N TYR A 137 -4.93 1.66 18.33
CA TYR A 137 -4.16 2.63 19.10
C TYR A 137 -4.37 4.02 18.52
N PHE A 138 -4.58 5.01 19.39
CA PHE A 138 -4.89 6.37 19.00
C PHE A 138 -3.97 7.36 19.68
N TYR A 139 -3.35 8.26 18.91
CA TYR A 139 -2.56 9.37 19.39
C TYR A 139 -3.31 10.69 19.17
N PRO A 140 -3.93 11.27 20.23
CA PRO A 140 -4.86 12.40 20.11
C PRO A 140 -4.26 13.68 19.56
N LYS A 141 -2.98 13.95 19.85
CA LYS A 141 -2.33 15.20 19.42
C LYS A 141 -2.21 15.35 17.89
N GLU A 142 -2.22 14.23 17.18
CA GLU A 142 -1.99 14.20 15.73
C GLU A 142 -3.17 13.59 14.97
N ASP A 143 -4.29 13.27 15.63
CA ASP A 143 -5.40 12.49 15.05
C ASP A 143 -4.93 11.23 14.34
N SER A 144 -3.94 10.56 14.94
CA SER A 144 -3.25 9.44 14.32
C SER A 144 -3.68 8.12 14.94
N TYR A 145 -3.92 7.14 14.09
CA TYR A 145 -4.41 5.82 14.45
C TYR A 145 -3.46 4.75 13.96
N LEU A 146 -3.33 3.69 14.71
CA LEU A 146 -2.56 2.52 14.35
C LEU A 146 -3.37 1.27 14.67
N TYR A 147 -3.47 0.38 13.70
CA TYR A 147 -4.07 -0.93 13.85
C TYR A 147 -3.15 -1.96 13.19
N TYR A 148 -3.01 -3.14 13.79
CA TYR A 148 -2.28 -4.24 13.17
C TYR A 148 -2.94 -5.59 13.47
N ASP A 149 -2.73 -6.52 12.56
CA ASP A 149 -3.03 -7.93 12.73
C ASP A 149 -1.79 -8.79 12.34
N ARG A 150 -2.01 -10.07 12.05
CA ARG A 150 -0.91 -10.97 11.64
C ARG A 150 -0.39 -10.71 10.24
N GLY A 151 -1.10 -9.97 9.40
CA GLY A 151 -0.80 -9.79 7.98
C GLY A 151 -0.37 -8.38 7.62
N PHE A 152 -0.89 -7.38 8.29
CA PHE A 152 -0.63 -5.98 7.94
C PHE A 152 -0.70 -5.03 9.15
N LEU A 153 -0.06 -3.88 8.98
CA LEU A 153 -0.15 -2.70 9.84
C LEU A 153 -0.83 -1.59 9.03
N LEU A 154 -1.88 -1.00 9.60
CA LEU A 154 -2.49 0.25 9.14
C LEU A 154 -2.00 1.40 10.02
N VAL A 155 -1.42 2.41 9.39
CA VAL A 155 -1.19 3.73 9.99
C VAL A 155 -2.13 4.68 9.30
N TYR A 156 -2.84 5.50 10.05
CA TYR A 156 -3.78 6.49 9.48
C TYR A 156 -3.73 7.78 10.29
N LYS A 157 -3.76 8.92 9.60
CA LYS A 157 -3.92 10.24 10.18
C LYS A 157 -5.12 10.91 9.53
N GLY A 158 -6.08 11.32 10.35
CA GLY A 158 -7.26 12.02 9.88
C GLY A 158 -8.54 11.70 10.66
N LYS A 159 -9.63 12.32 10.24
CA LYS A 159 -10.91 12.28 10.96
C LYS A 159 -11.78 11.07 10.61
N ASP A 160 -11.63 10.52 9.41
CA ASP A 160 -12.50 9.45 8.89
C ASP A 160 -11.99 8.03 9.19
N PHE A 161 -11.28 7.86 10.31
CA PHE A 161 -10.67 6.57 10.67
C PHE A 161 -11.66 5.41 10.64
N GLY A 162 -12.87 5.58 11.18
CA GLY A 162 -13.87 4.50 11.22
C GLY A 162 -14.25 3.96 9.84
N LYS A 163 -14.37 4.85 8.84
CA LYS A 163 -14.66 4.48 7.45
C LYS A 163 -13.49 3.71 6.83
N VAL A 164 -12.27 4.21 7.01
CA VAL A 164 -11.04 3.58 6.53
C VAL A 164 -10.84 2.22 7.19
N TYR A 165 -10.98 2.14 8.51
CA TYR A 165 -10.86 0.91 9.28
C TYR A 165 -11.82 -0.17 8.78
N ASN A 166 -13.10 0.15 8.63
CA ASN A 166 -14.10 -0.78 8.12
C ASN A 166 -13.74 -1.29 6.72
N ARG A 167 -13.29 -0.41 5.84
CA ARG A 167 -12.85 -0.78 4.49
C ARG A 167 -11.66 -1.74 4.53
N VAL A 168 -10.66 -1.45 5.36
CA VAL A 168 -9.44 -2.25 5.49
C VAL A 168 -9.72 -3.64 6.08
N ILE A 169 -10.63 -3.74 7.06
CA ILE A 169 -10.92 -5.00 7.76
C ILE A 169 -11.87 -5.89 6.98
N TYR A 170 -12.93 -5.32 6.38
CA TYR A 170 -14.01 -6.08 5.75
C TYR A 170 -13.92 -6.19 4.24
N CYS A 171 -12.79 -5.80 3.64
CA CYS A 171 -12.59 -5.97 2.20
C CYS A 171 -12.58 -7.44 1.79
N LYS A 172 -13.01 -7.71 0.56
CA LYS A 172 -12.92 -9.03 -0.07
C LYS A 172 -11.70 -9.11 -0.99
N ASN A 173 -11.30 -10.34 -1.32
CA ASN A 173 -10.25 -10.54 -2.32
C ASN A 173 -10.68 -9.93 -3.67
N GLY A 174 -9.79 -9.14 -4.26
CA GLY A 174 -10.04 -8.46 -5.52
C GLY A 174 -10.94 -7.22 -5.41
N ASP A 175 -11.16 -6.68 -4.23
CA ASP A 175 -12.05 -5.53 -3.95
C ASP A 175 -11.37 -4.16 -4.20
N VAL A 176 -10.21 -4.17 -4.84
CA VAL A 176 -9.48 -2.96 -5.22
C VAL A 176 -10.23 -2.19 -6.30
N SER A 177 -10.16 -0.85 -6.26
CA SER A 177 -10.84 -0.01 -7.26
C SER A 177 -10.46 -0.41 -8.69
N PRO A 178 -11.40 -0.44 -9.65
CA PRO A 178 -11.11 -0.86 -11.03
C PRO A 178 -10.03 0.00 -11.70
N ALA A 179 -10.01 1.31 -11.41
CA ALA A 179 -9.02 2.23 -11.96
C ALA A 179 -7.61 1.91 -11.46
N TRP A 180 -7.43 1.71 -10.15
CA TRP A 180 -6.17 1.30 -9.54
C TRP A 180 -5.70 -0.07 -10.04
N ARG A 181 -6.64 -1.02 -10.15
CA ARG A 181 -6.35 -2.36 -10.69
C ARG A 181 -5.88 -2.31 -12.14
N SER A 182 -6.55 -1.52 -12.98
CA SER A 182 -6.17 -1.31 -14.37
C SER A 182 -4.76 -0.73 -14.46
N PHE A 183 -4.49 0.28 -13.65
CA PHE A 183 -3.20 0.94 -13.56
C PHE A 183 -2.06 -0.01 -13.17
N LEU A 184 -2.23 -0.80 -12.10
CA LEU A 184 -1.22 -1.77 -11.66
C LEU A 184 -0.91 -2.88 -12.69
N ARG A 185 -1.81 -3.12 -13.64
CA ARG A 185 -1.63 -4.10 -14.72
C ARG A 185 -0.90 -3.56 -15.93
N MET A 186 -0.75 -2.24 -16.06
CA MET A 186 -0.01 -1.65 -17.17
C MET A 186 1.45 -2.08 -17.10
N LYS A 187 1.99 -2.64 -18.21
CA LYS A 187 3.36 -3.15 -18.27
C LYS A 187 4.41 -2.13 -17.82
N GLN A 188 4.21 -0.87 -18.21
CA GLN A 188 5.12 0.24 -17.94
C GLN A 188 5.22 0.60 -16.45
N PHE A 189 4.28 0.15 -15.59
CA PHE A 189 4.29 0.46 -14.16
C PHE A 189 4.48 -0.78 -13.29
N LYS A 190 4.50 -1.97 -13.89
CA LYS A 190 4.57 -3.22 -13.14
C LYS A 190 5.84 -3.32 -12.30
N ASP A 191 6.96 -2.89 -12.88
CA ASP A 191 8.29 -3.05 -12.29
C ASP A 191 8.79 -1.75 -11.64
N GLU A 192 7.96 -0.67 -11.68
CA GLU A 192 8.31 0.60 -11.05
C GLU A 192 8.32 0.50 -9.52
N LYS A 193 9.34 1.09 -8.90
CA LYS A 193 9.58 1.01 -7.46
C LYS A 193 8.71 1.94 -6.64
N LEU A 194 8.29 3.05 -7.22
CA LEU A 194 7.34 3.99 -6.65
C LEU A 194 6.35 4.39 -7.73
N VAL A 195 5.08 4.18 -7.47
CA VAL A 195 3.99 4.64 -8.32
C VAL A 195 2.91 5.31 -7.50
N ILE A 196 2.38 6.41 -8.00
CA ILE A 196 1.29 7.15 -7.41
C ILE A 196 0.24 7.40 -8.48
N TYR A 197 -0.99 7.02 -8.18
CA TYR A 197 -2.18 7.33 -8.98
C TYR A 197 -2.94 8.46 -8.29
N SER A 198 -3.40 9.43 -9.06
CA SER A 198 -4.25 10.52 -8.58
C SER A 198 -5.43 10.75 -9.49
N ASN A 199 -6.61 10.90 -8.88
CA ASN A 199 -7.85 11.36 -9.51
C ASN A 199 -8.39 12.63 -8.84
N TRP A 200 -7.50 13.40 -8.25
CA TRP A 200 -7.79 14.60 -7.49
C TRP A 200 -8.70 15.59 -8.24
N SER A 201 -9.63 16.23 -7.52
CA SER A 201 -10.64 17.14 -8.08
C SER A 201 -10.02 18.30 -8.87
N LYS A 202 -8.94 18.90 -8.36
CA LYS A 202 -8.21 19.97 -9.04
C LYS A 202 -7.55 19.55 -10.36
N LEU A 203 -7.21 18.28 -10.52
CA LEU A 203 -6.76 17.78 -11.83
C LEU A 203 -7.91 17.82 -12.84
N LYS A 204 -9.11 17.40 -12.42
CA LYS A 204 -10.31 17.38 -13.26
C LYS A 204 -10.76 18.78 -13.66
N GLU A 205 -10.64 19.75 -12.75
CA GLU A 205 -10.91 21.19 -13.05
C GLU A 205 -9.99 21.72 -14.15
N ASN A 206 -8.78 21.18 -14.24
CA ASN A 206 -7.82 21.51 -15.29
C ASN A 206 -7.87 20.58 -16.51
N GLY A 207 -8.94 19.80 -16.66
CA GLY A 207 -9.13 18.87 -17.79
C GLY A 207 -8.32 17.58 -17.72
N ILE A 208 -7.69 17.28 -16.59
CA ILE A 208 -6.91 16.06 -16.37
C ILE A 208 -7.80 15.05 -15.63
N GLU A 209 -8.12 13.92 -16.26
CA GLU A 209 -8.93 12.88 -15.61
C GLU A 209 -8.17 12.16 -14.51
N THR A 210 -6.91 11.81 -14.78
CA THR A 210 -6.02 11.11 -13.86
C THR A 210 -4.59 11.52 -14.12
N ALA A 211 -3.78 11.52 -13.05
CA ALA A 211 -2.35 11.65 -13.14
C ALA A 211 -1.67 10.42 -12.54
N LEU A 212 -0.61 9.98 -13.16
CA LEU A 212 0.21 8.86 -12.75
C LEU A 212 1.63 9.36 -12.58
N PHE A 213 2.25 9.01 -11.47
CA PHE A 213 3.63 9.36 -11.16
C PHE A 213 4.41 8.08 -10.96
N ALA A 214 5.53 7.95 -11.62
CA ALA A 214 6.44 6.84 -11.44
C ALA A 214 7.84 7.37 -11.16
N HIS A 215 8.53 6.69 -10.26
CA HIS A 215 9.91 7.01 -9.92
C HIS A 215 10.84 6.43 -10.96
N ASP A 216 11.71 7.29 -11.47
CA ASP A 216 12.85 6.91 -12.30
C ASP A 216 14.07 7.67 -11.79
N SER A 217 15.09 6.97 -11.36
CA SER A 217 16.31 7.60 -10.85
C SER A 217 17.53 6.75 -11.13
N ASP A 218 18.65 7.43 -11.26
CA ASP A 218 19.98 6.85 -11.29
C ASP A 218 20.77 7.26 -10.03
N SER A 219 22.05 6.92 -9.99
CA SER A 219 22.92 7.28 -8.86
C SER A 219 23.19 8.78 -8.72
N VAL A 220 22.83 9.58 -9.70
CA VAL A 220 23.14 11.02 -9.77
C VAL A 220 21.89 11.86 -9.62
N SER A 221 20.77 11.42 -10.18
CA SER A 221 19.54 12.20 -10.26
C SER A 221 18.33 11.38 -9.79
N PHE A 222 17.37 12.10 -9.23
CA PHE A 222 16.03 11.59 -8.93
C PHE A 222 15.06 12.27 -9.90
N SER A 223 14.30 11.48 -10.64
CA SER A 223 13.24 11.99 -11.51
C SER A 223 11.90 11.33 -11.20
N LEU A 224 10.83 12.09 -11.41
CA LEU A 224 9.47 11.62 -11.27
C LEU A 224 8.78 11.78 -12.63
N MET A 225 8.55 10.65 -13.30
CA MET A 225 7.79 10.65 -14.56
C MET A 225 6.32 10.83 -14.27
N THR A 226 5.67 11.73 -15.01
CA THR A 226 4.26 12.02 -14.86
C THR A 226 3.51 11.68 -16.16
N TYR A 227 2.49 10.84 -16.04
CA TYR A 227 1.60 10.45 -17.13
C TYR A 227 0.24 11.07 -16.87
N LEU A 228 -0.23 11.90 -17.81
CA LEU A 228 -1.52 12.59 -17.71
C LEU A 228 -2.49 12.01 -18.70
N LYS A 229 -3.67 11.61 -18.22
CA LYS A 229 -4.81 11.30 -19.08
C LYS A 229 -5.74 12.51 -19.09
N ASN A 230 -5.89 13.13 -20.25
CA ASN A 230 -6.76 14.28 -20.46
C ASN A 230 -7.81 14.00 -21.53
N LYS A 231 -8.88 14.80 -21.53
CA LYS A 231 -9.95 14.77 -22.55
C LYS A 231 -9.69 15.73 -23.72
N GLN A 232 -8.76 16.66 -23.56
CA GLN A 232 -8.44 17.71 -24.52
C GLN A 232 -6.93 17.90 -24.60
N ASN A 233 -6.45 18.48 -25.72
CA ASN A 233 -5.03 18.84 -25.87
C ASN A 233 -4.65 19.87 -24.81
N LEU A 234 -3.83 19.46 -23.86
CA LEU A 234 -3.37 20.30 -22.76
C LEU A 234 -2.11 21.04 -23.19
N ASN A 235 -2.18 22.37 -23.25
CA ASN A 235 -1.01 23.21 -23.33
C ASN A 235 -0.51 23.45 -21.90
N VAL A 236 0.42 22.62 -21.44
CA VAL A 236 1.05 22.80 -20.13
C VAL A 236 2.25 23.71 -20.28
N SER A 237 2.17 24.96 -19.81
CA SER A 237 3.33 25.83 -19.67
C SER A 237 3.84 25.73 -18.22
N LEU A 238 5.08 25.27 -18.07
CA LEU A 238 5.74 25.29 -16.77
C LEU A 238 6.54 26.57 -16.60
N LYS A 239 6.20 27.33 -15.57
CA LYS A 239 7.04 28.49 -15.17
C LYS A 239 8.27 27.97 -14.44
N LYS A 240 9.43 28.12 -15.06
CA LYS A 240 10.72 27.85 -14.40
C LYS A 240 10.91 28.87 -13.27
N SER A 241 10.82 28.43 -12.03
CA SER A 241 11.24 29.26 -10.89
C SER A 241 12.76 29.16 -10.80
N GLY A 242 13.45 30.30 -10.75
CA GLY A 242 14.93 30.37 -10.78
C GLY A 242 15.66 29.73 -9.58
N LYS A 243 14.95 28.99 -8.73
CA LYS A 243 15.49 28.23 -7.58
C LYS A 243 15.15 26.75 -7.60
N SER A 244 14.57 26.22 -8.69
CA SER A 244 14.19 24.81 -8.74
C SER A 244 15.39 23.97 -9.25
N LEU A 245 15.78 22.99 -8.44
CA LEU A 245 16.73 21.93 -8.79
C LEU A 245 16.11 20.91 -9.78
N LEU A 246 14.87 21.10 -10.18
CA LEU A 246 14.15 20.22 -11.09
C LEU A 246 14.24 20.77 -12.51
N SER A 247 15.02 20.13 -13.37
CA SER A 247 14.92 20.29 -14.82
C SER A 247 13.98 19.21 -15.35
N GLY A 248 12.96 19.59 -16.12
CA GLY A 248 12.03 18.63 -16.73
C GLY A 248 12.12 18.71 -18.26
N ASP A 249 12.41 17.58 -18.90
CA ASP A 249 12.18 17.39 -20.32
C ASP A 249 10.81 16.77 -20.54
N TYR A 250 9.99 17.40 -21.38
CA TYR A 250 8.63 16.92 -21.68
C TYR A 250 8.61 16.29 -23.06
N THR A 251 8.39 14.99 -23.12
CA THR A 251 8.05 14.32 -24.35
C THR A 251 6.55 13.98 -24.35
N ASN A 252 5.79 14.60 -25.26
CA ASN A 252 4.45 14.15 -25.59
C ASN A 252 4.58 12.82 -26.32
N LYS A 253 4.36 11.69 -25.63
CA LYS A 253 4.12 10.40 -26.27
C LYS A 253 2.61 10.18 -26.27
N MET A 254 1.98 10.36 -27.43
CA MET A 254 0.64 9.85 -27.73
C MET A 254 0.62 8.33 -27.73
#